data_c7d6a228c55a5e9f480d3ced94fa65f7
#
_entry.id   c7d6a228c55a5e9f480d3ced94fa65f7
#
_cell.length_a   1.000
_cell.length_b   1.000
_cell.length_c   1.000
_cell.angle_alpha   90.00
_cell.angle_beta   90.00
_cell.angle_gamma   90.00
#
_symmetry.space_group_name_H-M   'P 1'
#
loop_
_entity.id
_entity.type
_entity.pdbx_description
1 polymer ?
#
loop_
_entity_poly.entity_id
_entity_poly.type
_entity_poly.pdbx_seq_one_letter_code
_entity_poly.pdbx_strand_id
1 'polypeptide(L)'
;NEEIKEALDEAGLKVIGITPEIYTREFSKGAFTNPDAGVRRRAHELITEACNAVKFFNAKYVKLWPGQDGWDYPFQVDHKSLWKNSMDGVGNLASENPDLNFVIEYKPREPRVKMSYDSVSRTILGIEKIGLPNVGLLLDFGHAIYGGESAADSAQLAIDYGRLFGMDVNDNYRSWDDDLLAGSLHPIELFEF
;
A
#
# COMPACT_ATOMS: atom_id res chain seq x y z
N ASN A 1 -8.84 19.03 11.43
CA ASN A 1 -7.61 19.09 10.60
C ASN A 1 -6.80 20.36 10.87
N GLU A 2 -7.44 21.53 11.15
CA GLU A 2 -6.71 22.79 11.42
C GLU A 2 -5.81 22.68 12.65
N GLU A 3 -6.30 22.18 13.78
CA GLU A 3 -5.51 22.00 15.01
C GLU A 3 -4.28 21.09 14.77
N ILE A 4 -4.44 20.02 13.98
CA ILE A 4 -3.34 19.13 13.59
C ILE A 4 -2.33 19.89 12.74
N LYS A 5 -2.80 20.69 11.79
CA LYS A 5 -1.94 21.49 10.93
C LYS A 5 -1.12 22.51 11.73
N GLU A 6 -1.76 23.23 12.65
CA GLU A 6 -1.09 24.18 13.54
C GLU A 6 0.02 23.50 14.36
N ALA A 7 -0.28 22.35 14.98
CA ALA A 7 0.69 21.58 15.76
C ALA A 7 1.89 21.10 14.91
N LEU A 8 1.64 20.68 13.67
CA LEU A 8 2.68 20.26 12.74
C LEU A 8 3.54 21.44 12.29
N ASP A 9 2.92 22.58 11.99
CA ASP A 9 3.62 23.81 11.59
C ASP A 9 4.49 24.33 12.75
N GLU A 10 3.99 24.31 13.99
CA GLU A 10 4.77 24.65 15.20
C GLU A 10 5.96 23.70 15.41
N ALA A 11 5.80 22.41 15.13
CA ALA A 11 6.87 21.41 15.22
C ALA A 11 7.84 21.43 14.02
N GLY A 12 7.59 22.22 12.99
CA GLY A 12 8.37 22.25 11.74
C GLY A 12 8.24 20.97 10.91
N LEU A 13 7.13 20.23 11.07
CA LEU A 13 6.87 18.96 10.40
C LEU A 13 5.97 19.13 9.17
N LYS A 14 6.13 18.23 8.21
CA LYS A 14 5.29 18.18 7.01
C LYS A 14 4.68 16.79 6.85
N VAL A 15 3.40 16.75 6.46
CA VAL A 15 2.73 15.50 6.09
C VAL A 15 3.25 15.04 4.73
N ILE A 16 3.76 13.82 4.64
CA ILE A 16 4.27 13.24 3.40
C ILE A 16 3.15 12.46 2.69
N GLY A 17 2.34 11.72 3.42
CA GLY A 17 1.25 10.90 2.91
C GLY A 17 0.17 10.65 3.95
N ILE A 18 -0.96 10.18 3.49
CA ILE A 18 -2.10 9.78 4.35
C ILE A 18 -2.42 8.32 4.08
N THR A 19 -2.47 7.53 5.15
CA THR A 19 -2.86 6.11 5.10
C THR A 19 -4.29 5.97 5.64
N PRO A 20 -5.30 5.68 4.80
CA PRO A 20 -6.65 5.40 5.28
C PRO A 20 -6.71 4.05 6.00
N GLU A 21 -7.46 3.98 7.11
CA GLU A 21 -7.59 2.77 7.93
C GLU A 21 -8.55 1.73 7.30
N ILE A 22 -8.19 1.20 6.13
CA ILE A 22 -8.96 0.18 5.41
C ILE A 22 -8.62 -1.26 5.82
N TYR A 23 -7.97 -1.44 6.95
CA TYR A 23 -7.53 -2.73 7.49
C TYR A 23 -8.13 -3.06 8.87
N THR A 24 -9.12 -2.30 9.29
CA THR A 24 -9.85 -2.51 10.55
C THR A 24 -10.75 -3.75 10.50
N ARG A 25 -11.38 -4.08 11.63
CA ARG A 25 -12.30 -5.23 11.74
C ARG A 25 -13.48 -5.17 10.75
N GLU A 26 -13.93 -3.99 10.37
CA GLU A 26 -14.97 -3.78 9.36
C GLU A 26 -14.57 -4.41 8.02
N PHE A 27 -13.27 -4.33 7.69
CA PHE A 27 -12.69 -4.83 6.45
C PHE A 27 -12.07 -6.22 6.56
N SER A 28 -12.39 -7.02 7.59
CA SER A 28 -11.76 -8.32 7.86
C SER A 28 -11.87 -9.36 6.73
N LYS A 29 -12.72 -9.12 5.72
CA LYS A 29 -12.85 -9.93 4.50
C LYS A 29 -12.33 -9.21 3.25
N GLY A 30 -11.50 -8.22 3.44
CA GLY A 30 -10.99 -7.31 2.42
C GLY A 30 -11.68 -5.96 2.44
N ALA A 31 -10.97 -4.93 2.00
CA ALA A 31 -11.50 -3.60 1.73
C ALA A 31 -11.94 -3.50 0.27
N PHE A 32 -11.00 -3.61 -0.66
CA PHE A 32 -11.27 -3.63 -2.10
C PHE A 32 -11.85 -4.96 -2.57
N THR A 33 -11.40 -6.06 -1.97
CA THR A 33 -11.74 -7.43 -2.42
C THR A 33 -12.93 -8.03 -1.69
N ASN A 34 -13.56 -7.29 -0.76
CA ASN A 34 -14.71 -7.79 -0.02
C ASN A 34 -15.82 -8.29 -0.95
N PRO A 35 -16.43 -9.47 -0.71
CA PRO A 35 -17.56 -9.92 -1.50
C PRO A 35 -18.77 -8.98 -1.40
N ASP A 36 -18.95 -8.30 -0.26
CA ASP A 36 -20.02 -7.31 -0.06
C ASP A 36 -19.65 -5.97 -0.71
N ALA A 37 -20.45 -5.55 -1.69
CA ALA A 37 -20.30 -4.26 -2.36
C ALA A 37 -20.51 -3.05 -1.43
N GLY A 38 -21.28 -3.21 -0.35
CA GLY A 38 -21.46 -2.16 0.66
C GLY A 38 -20.16 -1.86 1.39
N VAL A 39 -19.42 -2.92 1.78
CA VAL A 39 -18.12 -2.78 2.44
C VAL A 39 -17.09 -2.15 1.48
N ARG A 40 -17.08 -2.56 0.20
CA ARG A 40 -16.20 -1.92 -0.80
C ARG A 40 -16.51 -0.42 -0.99
N ARG A 41 -17.80 -0.03 -0.99
CA ARG A 41 -18.19 1.40 -1.02
C ARG A 41 -17.70 2.14 0.23
N ARG A 42 -17.83 1.52 1.41
CA ARG A 42 -17.34 2.13 2.65
C ARG A 42 -15.82 2.35 2.62
N ALA A 43 -15.05 1.39 2.08
CA ALA A 43 -13.61 1.58 1.85
C ALA A 43 -13.34 2.76 0.91
N HIS A 44 -14.08 2.87 -0.20
CA HIS A 44 -13.96 3.97 -1.14
C HIS A 44 -14.25 5.33 -0.46
N GLU A 45 -15.29 5.42 0.36
CA GLU A 45 -15.62 6.64 1.12
C GLU A 45 -14.48 7.06 2.05
N LEU A 46 -13.93 6.12 2.84
CA LEU A 46 -12.79 6.40 3.73
C LEU A 46 -11.55 6.87 2.96
N ILE A 47 -11.27 6.26 1.82
CA ILE A 47 -10.14 6.68 1.00
C ILE A 47 -10.40 8.06 0.38
N THR A 48 -11.64 8.37 0.02
CA THR A 48 -12.04 9.72 -0.44
C THR A 48 -11.83 10.77 0.66
N GLU A 49 -12.11 10.44 1.92
CA GLU A 49 -11.77 11.30 3.06
C GLU A 49 -10.25 11.52 3.18
N ALA A 50 -9.46 10.44 2.98
CA ALA A 50 -8.00 10.55 2.94
C ALA A 50 -7.50 11.41 1.77
N CYS A 51 -8.11 11.33 0.58
CA CYS A 51 -7.81 12.21 -0.54
C CYS A 51 -8.01 13.70 -0.18
N ASN A 52 -9.10 14.02 0.52
CA ASN A 52 -9.35 15.37 1.00
C ASN A 52 -8.29 15.83 2.03
N ALA A 53 -7.83 14.92 2.89
CA ALA A 53 -6.76 15.21 3.84
C ALA A 53 -5.42 15.43 3.13
N VAL A 54 -5.08 14.62 2.11
CA VAL A 54 -3.88 14.82 1.28
C VAL A 54 -3.88 16.21 0.65
N LYS A 55 -5.00 16.64 0.08
CA LYS A 55 -5.16 17.99 -0.51
C LYS A 55 -5.00 19.08 0.56
N PHE A 56 -5.64 18.91 1.71
CA PHE A 56 -5.60 19.88 2.81
C PHE A 56 -4.18 20.07 3.37
N PHE A 57 -3.41 18.99 3.59
CA PHE A 57 -2.06 19.03 4.11
C PHE A 57 -0.99 19.24 3.03
N ASN A 58 -1.37 19.31 1.76
CA ASN A 58 -0.44 19.32 0.61
C ASN A 58 0.56 18.15 0.66
N ALA A 59 0.07 16.97 1.04
CA ALA A 59 0.86 15.76 1.09
C ALA A 59 1.12 15.20 -0.32
N LYS A 60 2.07 14.27 -0.44
CA LYS A 60 2.54 13.77 -1.75
C LYS A 60 1.64 12.68 -2.32
N TYR A 61 1.01 11.85 -1.46
CA TYR A 61 0.26 10.68 -1.89
C TYR A 61 -0.77 10.19 -0.87
N VAL A 62 -1.73 9.41 -1.37
CA VAL A 62 -2.56 8.51 -0.57
C VAL A 62 -1.86 7.14 -0.54
N LYS A 63 -1.50 6.65 0.65
CA LYS A 63 -0.87 5.35 0.85
C LYS A 63 -1.94 4.28 1.05
N LEU A 64 -2.05 3.35 0.13
CA LEU A 64 -2.96 2.22 0.20
C LEU A 64 -2.21 0.99 0.72
N TRP A 65 -2.44 0.65 1.98
CA TRP A 65 -2.04 -0.62 2.56
C TRP A 65 -3.26 -1.53 2.69
N PRO A 66 -3.52 -2.42 1.70
CA PRO A 66 -4.72 -3.26 1.67
C PRO A 66 -4.53 -4.51 2.55
N GLY A 67 -4.26 -4.31 3.84
CA GLY A 67 -3.86 -5.35 4.79
C GLY A 67 -4.85 -6.48 4.98
N GLN A 68 -6.15 -6.26 4.71
CA GLN A 68 -7.17 -7.31 4.80
C GLN A 68 -7.53 -7.94 3.45
N ASP A 69 -6.97 -7.41 2.35
CA ASP A 69 -7.25 -7.91 1.00
C ASP A 69 -6.40 -9.12 0.67
N GLY A 70 -7.00 -10.31 0.73
CA GLY A 70 -6.32 -11.58 0.55
C GLY A 70 -7.17 -12.77 0.94
N TRP A 71 -6.52 -13.89 1.24
CA TRP A 71 -7.19 -15.13 1.67
C TRP A 71 -6.30 -15.96 2.60
N ASP A 72 -6.90 -16.90 3.33
CA ASP A 72 -6.21 -17.69 4.35
C ASP A 72 -6.15 -19.18 4.01
N TYR A 73 -7.10 -19.68 3.21
CA TYR A 73 -7.19 -21.09 2.86
C TYR A 73 -7.76 -21.29 1.44
N PRO A 74 -7.52 -22.45 0.81
CA PRO A 74 -8.02 -22.76 -0.53
C PRO A 74 -9.55 -22.65 -0.60
N PHE A 75 -10.07 -22.19 -1.75
CA PHE A 75 -11.50 -22.01 -2.04
C PHE A 75 -12.21 -20.91 -1.23
N GLN A 76 -11.50 -20.13 -0.44
CA GLN A 76 -12.09 -19.02 0.31
C GLN A 76 -12.57 -17.89 -0.60
N VAL A 77 -11.88 -17.66 -1.72
CA VAL A 77 -12.15 -16.55 -2.64
C VAL A 77 -12.25 -17.00 -4.10
N ASP A 78 -12.99 -16.26 -4.90
CA ASP A 78 -12.86 -16.29 -6.36
C ASP A 78 -11.73 -15.34 -6.79
N HIS A 79 -10.61 -15.91 -7.22
CA HIS A 79 -9.40 -15.15 -7.57
C HIS A 79 -9.62 -14.17 -8.73
N LYS A 80 -10.52 -14.45 -9.66
CA LYS A 80 -10.86 -13.53 -10.75
C LYS A 80 -11.54 -12.28 -10.22
N SER A 81 -12.55 -12.46 -9.38
CA SER A 81 -13.28 -11.37 -8.74
C SER A 81 -12.41 -10.58 -7.77
N LEU A 82 -11.55 -11.26 -7.00
CA LEU A 82 -10.59 -10.64 -6.08
C LEU A 82 -9.68 -9.66 -6.83
N TRP A 83 -9.02 -10.11 -7.91
CA TRP A 83 -8.17 -9.27 -8.73
C TRP A 83 -8.93 -8.12 -9.38
N LYS A 84 -10.08 -8.41 -9.98
CA LYS A 84 -10.90 -7.39 -10.62
C LYS A 84 -11.31 -6.30 -9.64
N ASN A 85 -11.85 -6.68 -8.50
CA ASN A 85 -12.33 -5.75 -7.50
C ASN A 85 -11.18 -4.89 -6.93
N SER A 86 -10.01 -5.47 -6.72
CA SER A 86 -8.83 -4.74 -6.26
C SER A 86 -8.40 -3.68 -7.26
N MET A 87 -8.23 -4.05 -8.54
CA MET A 87 -7.83 -3.12 -9.58
C MET A 87 -8.89 -2.05 -9.87
N ASP A 88 -10.17 -2.43 -9.92
CA ASP A 88 -11.27 -1.49 -10.11
C ASP A 88 -11.34 -0.48 -8.94
N GLY A 89 -11.18 -0.95 -7.71
CA GLY A 89 -11.22 -0.09 -6.53
C GLY A 89 -10.13 0.98 -6.54
N VAL A 90 -8.89 0.58 -6.79
CA VAL A 90 -7.76 1.53 -6.91
C VAL A 90 -7.92 2.41 -8.15
N GLY A 91 -8.27 1.82 -9.29
CA GLY A 91 -8.42 2.54 -10.56
C GLY A 91 -9.51 3.60 -10.52
N ASN A 92 -10.66 3.32 -9.90
CA ASN A 92 -11.74 4.30 -9.73
C ASN A 92 -11.28 5.49 -8.90
N LEU A 93 -10.67 5.25 -7.74
CA LEU A 93 -10.15 6.31 -6.87
C LEU A 93 -9.11 7.19 -7.58
N ALA A 94 -8.18 6.57 -8.31
CA ALA A 94 -7.15 7.29 -9.04
C ALA A 94 -7.70 8.09 -10.23
N SER A 95 -8.73 7.57 -10.91
CA SER A 95 -9.43 8.28 -11.99
C SER A 95 -10.24 9.47 -11.48
N GLU A 96 -10.86 9.34 -10.31
CA GLU A 96 -11.63 10.39 -9.66
C GLU A 96 -10.75 11.51 -9.10
N ASN A 97 -9.47 11.23 -8.85
CA ASN A 97 -8.49 12.16 -8.28
C ASN A 97 -7.19 12.18 -9.11
N PRO A 98 -7.23 12.68 -10.36
CA PRO A 98 -6.07 12.64 -11.25
C PRO A 98 -4.92 13.56 -10.81
N ASP A 99 -5.17 14.45 -9.89
CA ASP A 99 -4.24 15.40 -9.26
C ASP A 99 -3.48 14.79 -8.06
N LEU A 100 -3.86 13.59 -7.60
CA LEU A 100 -3.25 12.90 -6.47
C LEU A 100 -2.51 11.64 -6.92
N ASN A 101 -1.40 11.34 -6.26
CA ASN A 101 -0.74 10.05 -6.38
C ASN A 101 -1.31 9.04 -5.39
N PHE A 102 -1.50 7.81 -5.86
CA PHE A 102 -1.87 6.65 -5.04
C PHE A 102 -0.69 5.68 -5.03
N VAL A 103 -0.27 5.27 -3.86
CA VAL A 103 0.79 4.28 -3.72
C VAL A 103 0.25 3.01 -3.08
N ILE A 104 0.49 1.86 -3.72
CA ILE A 104 0.15 0.55 -3.17
C ILE A 104 1.38 0.04 -2.41
N GLU A 105 1.23 -0.14 -1.11
CA GLU A 105 2.22 -0.81 -0.30
C GLU A 105 1.89 -2.31 -0.26
N TYR A 106 2.75 -3.13 -0.83
CA TYR A 106 2.58 -4.57 -0.83
C TYR A 106 3.15 -5.23 0.42
N LYS A 107 2.60 -6.38 0.78
CA LYS A 107 3.10 -7.23 1.86
C LYS A 107 2.84 -8.69 1.51
N PRO A 108 3.77 -9.62 1.72
CA PRO A 108 3.62 -11.01 1.26
C PRO A 108 2.52 -11.77 2.00
N ARG A 109 2.36 -11.50 3.28
CA ARG A 109 1.38 -12.09 4.20
C ARG A 109 1.21 -11.18 5.42
N GLU A 110 0.34 -11.56 6.36
CA GLU A 110 0.06 -10.82 7.58
C GLU A 110 -0.68 -9.49 7.32
N PRO A 111 -1.91 -9.36 7.86
CA PRO A 111 -2.63 -10.33 8.71
C PRO A 111 -3.21 -11.54 7.97
N ARG A 112 -3.29 -11.51 6.65
CA ARG A 112 -3.78 -12.64 5.85
C ARG A 112 -2.64 -13.63 5.56
N VAL A 113 -2.95 -14.91 5.38
CA VAL A 113 -1.96 -15.91 4.98
C VAL A 113 -1.41 -15.63 3.59
N LYS A 114 -2.25 -15.10 2.70
CA LYS A 114 -1.91 -14.65 1.35
C LYS A 114 -2.52 -13.29 1.09
N MET A 115 -1.69 -12.32 0.74
CA MET A 115 -2.13 -10.97 0.38
C MET A 115 -2.41 -10.87 -1.13
N SER A 116 -3.27 -9.93 -1.51
CA SER A 116 -3.56 -9.67 -2.94
C SER A 116 -2.35 -9.11 -3.66
N TYR A 117 -1.69 -8.13 -3.06
CA TYR A 117 -0.41 -7.59 -3.50
C TYR A 117 0.67 -8.15 -2.57
N ASP A 118 1.30 -9.26 -2.97
CA ASP A 118 2.20 -10.06 -2.14
C ASP A 118 3.68 -9.97 -2.54
N SER A 119 3.99 -9.23 -3.60
CA SER A 119 5.34 -9.08 -4.15
C SER A 119 5.43 -7.85 -5.04
N VAL A 120 6.65 -7.34 -5.28
CA VAL A 120 6.88 -6.22 -6.19
C VAL A 120 6.33 -6.52 -7.60
N SER A 121 6.64 -7.68 -8.15
CA SER A 121 6.23 -8.05 -9.51
C SER A 121 4.71 -8.14 -9.67
N ARG A 122 4.03 -8.69 -8.67
CA ARG A 122 2.57 -8.79 -8.68
C ARG A 122 1.91 -7.43 -8.53
N THR A 123 2.49 -6.55 -7.74
CA THR A 123 1.99 -5.18 -7.55
C THR A 123 2.17 -4.36 -8.83
N ILE A 124 3.34 -4.43 -9.46
CA ILE A 124 3.58 -3.78 -10.76
C ILE A 124 2.59 -4.31 -11.82
N LEU A 125 2.37 -5.62 -11.90
CA LEU A 125 1.39 -6.20 -12.82
C LEU A 125 -0.02 -5.62 -12.60
N GLY A 126 -0.44 -5.44 -11.35
CA GLY A 126 -1.71 -4.80 -11.00
C GLY A 126 -1.76 -3.33 -11.44
N ILE A 127 -0.70 -2.57 -11.16
CA ILE A 127 -0.57 -1.15 -11.53
C ILE A 127 -0.61 -0.99 -13.05
N GLU A 128 0.13 -1.81 -13.80
CA GLU A 128 0.12 -1.78 -15.27
C GLU A 128 -1.25 -2.13 -15.86
N LYS A 129 -1.99 -3.03 -15.23
CA LYS A 129 -3.37 -3.34 -15.63
C LYS A 129 -4.36 -2.22 -15.32
N ILE A 130 -4.16 -1.47 -14.24
CA ILE A 130 -4.92 -0.24 -13.94
C ILE A 130 -4.63 0.81 -15.00
N GLY A 131 -3.37 0.94 -15.44
CA GLY A 131 -2.96 1.76 -16.58
C GLY A 131 -3.03 3.27 -16.35
N LEU A 132 -3.10 3.72 -15.10
CA LEU A 132 -3.16 5.14 -14.75
C LEU A 132 -1.76 5.63 -14.30
N PRO A 133 -1.35 6.85 -14.72
CA PRO A 133 -0.01 7.36 -14.44
C PRO A 133 0.19 7.76 -12.97
N ASN A 134 -0.89 8.02 -12.24
CA ASN A 134 -0.90 8.44 -10.85
C ASN A 134 -1.03 7.28 -9.84
N VAL A 135 -0.87 6.03 -10.30
CA VAL A 135 -0.80 4.85 -9.44
C VAL A 135 0.61 4.28 -9.46
N GLY A 136 1.21 4.17 -8.29
CA GLY A 136 2.57 3.65 -8.12
C GLY A 136 2.67 2.66 -6.96
N LEU A 137 3.90 2.22 -6.74
CA LEU A 137 4.31 1.32 -5.68
C LEU A 137 4.97 2.12 -4.55
N LEU A 138 4.64 1.79 -3.31
CA LEU A 138 5.50 2.07 -2.16
C LEU A 138 6.20 0.76 -1.79
N LEU A 139 7.53 0.78 -1.83
CA LEU A 139 8.34 -0.37 -1.48
C LEU A 139 8.77 -0.23 -0.02
N ASP A 140 8.30 -1.14 0.82
CA ASP A 140 8.79 -1.32 2.17
C ASP A 140 9.93 -2.33 2.15
N PHE A 141 11.11 -1.91 2.62
CA PHE A 141 12.31 -2.76 2.69
C PHE A 141 12.06 -4.03 3.51
N GLY A 142 11.42 -3.89 4.67
CA GLY A 142 11.08 -5.03 5.53
C GLY A 142 10.12 -6.00 4.85
N HIS A 143 9.12 -5.50 4.13
CA HIS A 143 8.19 -6.36 3.37
C HIS A 143 8.90 -7.14 2.25
N ALA A 144 9.85 -6.50 1.56
CA ALA A 144 10.63 -7.17 0.52
C ALA A 144 11.46 -8.31 1.10
N ILE A 145 12.29 -8.05 2.11
CA ILE A 145 13.14 -9.10 2.73
C ILE A 145 12.32 -10.18 3.43
N TYR A 146 11.17 -9.82 4.03
CA TYR A 146 10.21 -10.74 4.62
C TYR A 146 9.56 -11.65 3.56
N GLY A 147 9.32 -11.10 2.36
CA GLY A 147 8.84 -11.82 1.18
C GLY A 147 9.88 -12.74 0.54
N GLY A 148 11.15 -12.63 0.95
CA GLY A 148 12.27 -13.35 0.33
C GLY A 148 12.74 -12.71 -0.98
N GLU A 149 12.39 -11.47 -1.21
CA GLU A 149 12.87 -10.67 -2.36
C GLU A 149 14.22 -10.01 -2.02
N SER A 150 15.00 -9.65 -3.03
CA SER A 150 16.05 -8.65 -2.91
C SER A 150 15.41 -7.27 -2.99
N ALA A 151 15.51 -6.47 -1.93
CA ALA A 151 14.92 -5.14 -1.90
C ALA A 151 15.50 -4.23 -3.01
N ALA A 152 16.81 -4.32 -3.27
CA ALA A 152 17.48 -3.57 -4.32
C ALA A 152 16.98 -3.96 -5.73
N ASP A 153 16.83 -5.26 -6.02
CA ASP A 153 16.26 -5.75 -7.29
C ASP A 153 14.80 -5.31 -7.44
N SER A 154 14.01 -5.40 -6.36
CA SER A 154 12.62 -4.94 -6.32
C SER A 154 12.50 -3.43 -6.59
N ALA A 155 13.40 -2.62 -6.02
CA ALA A 155 13.46 -1.17 -6.26
C ALA A 155 13.82 -0.89 -7.73
N GLN A 156 14.85 -1.57 -8.27
CA GLN A 156 15.27 -1.39 -9.66
C GLN A 156 14.13 -1.76 -10.62
N LEU A 157 13.44 -2.87 -10.38
CA LEU A 157 12.27 -3.25 -11.18
C LEU A 157 11.18 -2.18 -11.16
N ALA A 158 10.86 -1.63 -9.98
CA ALA A 158 9.86 -0.59 -9.86
C ALA A 158 10.29 0.73 -10.54
N ILE A 159 11.59 1.05 -10.54
CA ILE A 159 12.18 2.19 -11.27
C ILE A 159 12.06 1.98 -12.78
N ASP A 160 12.41 0.80 -13.28
CA ASP A 160 12.36 0.49 -14.71
C ASP A 160 10.96 0.61 -15.31
N TYR A 161 9.94 0.32 -14.50
CA TYR A 161 8.54 0.55 -14.87
C TYR A 161 8.06 1.99 -14.60
N GLY A 162 8.88 2.85 -13.99
CA GLY A 162 8.49 4.21 -13.60
C GLY A 162 7.41 4.22 -12.52
N ARG A 163 7.38 3.21 -11.65
CA ARG A 163 6.32 3.02 -10.65
C ARG A 163 6.77 3.12 -9.20
N LEU A 164 8.03 3.34 -8.92
CA LEU A 164 8.52 3.58 -7.55
C LEU A 164 8.17 5.00 -7.11
N PHE A 165 7.12 5.15 -6.29
CA PHE A 165 6.63 6.45 -5.83
C PHE A 165 6.97 6.73 -4.36
N GLY A 166 7.34 5.72 -3.60
CA GLY A 166 7.71 5.86 -2.20
C GLY A 166 8.49 4.64 -1.70
N MET A 167 9.18 4.84 -0.58
CA MET A 167 9.93 3.80 0.13
C MET A 167 9.74 3.97 1.62
N ASP A 168 9.55 2.84 2.33
CA ASP A 168 9.63 2.76 3.77
C ASP A 168 10.80 1.84 4.14
N VAL A 169 11.47 2.13 5.26
CA VAL A 169 12.63 1.38 5.71
C VAL A 169 12.49 0.96 7.16
N ASN A 170 12.52 -0.32 7.39
CA ASN A 170 12.54 -0.98 8.68
C ASN A 170 13.41 -2.24 8.58
N ASP A 171 13.37 -3.12 9.56
CA ASP A 171 14.07 -4.41 9.54
C ASP A 171 13.24 -5.49 10.24
N ASN A 172 13.54 -6.76 10.00
CA ASN A 172 12.84 -7.88 10.61
C ASN A 172 13.65 -9.18 10.57
N TYR A 173 13.17 -10.22 11.24
CA TYR A 173 13.79 -11.55 11.26
C TYR A 173 13.41 -12.44 10.06
N ARG A 174 12.84 -11.89 8.97
CA ARG A 174 12.36 -12.61 7.77
C ARG A 174 11.21 -13.59 8.03
N SER A 175 10.73 -13.69 9.26
CA SER A 175 9.64 -14.59 9.64
C SER A 175 8.35 -13.85 9.95
N TRP A 176 8.47 -12.59 10.36
CA TRP A 176 7.40 -11.69 10.78
C TRP A 176 7.77 -10.27 10.37
N ASP A 177 6.80 -9.38 10.38
CA ASP A 177 7.03 -7.96 10.16
C ASP A 177 7.25 -7.28 11.51
N ASP A 178 8.51 -7.28 11.94
CA ASP A 178 8.88 -6.87 13.30
C ASP A 178 9.03 -5.36 13.44
N ASP A 179 9.08 -4.60 12.34
CA ASP A 179 9.30 -3.14 12.32
C ASP A 179 10.51 -2.69 13.15
N LEU A 180 11.61 -3.44 13.07
CA LEU A 180 12.85 -3.10 13.77
C LEU A 180 13.52 -1.88 13.14
N LEU A 181 14.46 -1.31 13.86
CA LEU A 181 15.29 -0.21 13.35
C LEU A 181 16.00 -0.64 12.07
N ALA A 182 15.85 0.16 11.01
CA ALA A 182 16.44 -0.11 9.71
C ALA A 182 17.95 -0.38 9.80
N GLY A 183 18.39 -1.48 9.18
CA GLY A 183 19.78 -1.94 9.17
C GLY A 183 20.26 -2.57 10.47
N SER A 184 19.36 -2.86 11.43
CA SER A 184 19.76 -3.53 12.69
C SER A 184 20.12 -5.00 12.50
N LEU A 185 19.56 -5.66 11.50
CA LEU A 185 19.81 -7.07 11.18
C LEU A 185 20.37 -7.25 9.76
N HIS A 186 19.92 -6.46 8.79
CA HIS A 186 20.27 -6.56 7.38
C HIS A 186 20.97 -5.29 6.85
N PRO A 187 22.09 -4.83 7.48
CA PRO A 187 22.72 -3.58 7.07
C PRO A 187 23.33 -3.62 5.66
N ILE A 188 23.74 -4.80 5.19
CA ILE A 188 24.35 -4.94 3.86
C ILE A 188 23.28 -4.85 2.77
N GLU A 189 22.15 -5.53 2.94
CA GLU A 189 21.00 -5.46 2.03
C GLU A 189 20.39 -4.06 2.02
N LEU A 190 20.35 -3.39 3.18
CA LEU A 190 19.87 -2.01 3.25
C LEU A 190 20.84 -1.03 2.56
N PHE A 191 22.13 -1.30 2.62
CA PHE A 191 23.13 -0.46 1.94
C PHE A 191 23.10 -0.63 0.41
N GLU A 192 22.76 -1.83 -0.07
CA GLU A 192 22.57 -2.10 -1.50
C GLU A 192 21.29 -1.44 -2.02
N PHE A 193 20.20 -1.46 -1.21
CA PHE A 193 18.91 -0.84 -1.49
C PHE A 193 18.99 0.69 -1.57
#